data_25426d25d3e9785e04f9d0b49809bd54
#
_entry.id   25426d25d3e9785e04f9d0b49809bd54
#
_cell.length_a   1.000
_cell.length_b   1.000
_cell.length_c   1.000
_cell.angle_alpha   90.00
_cell.angle_beta   90.00
_cell.angle_gamma   90.00
#
_symmetry.space_group_name_H-M   'P 1'
#
loop_
_entity.id
_entity.type
_entity.pdbx_description
1 polymer ?
#
loop_
_entity_poly.entity_id
_entity_poly.type
_entity_poly.pdbx_seq_one_letter_code
_entity_poly.pdbx_strand_id
1 'polypeptide(L)'
;VYDTVEKFRENLKDTNYVNGGVQHVYSFPNGYGASVVKHDFSYGGKQGLWELAVLEGEELCYTSGITDDVIGHLSWVNVEKILGEIKSL
;
A
#
# COMPACT_ATOMS: atom_id res chain seq x y z
N VAL A 1 -13.43 -1.71 -12.86
CA VAL A 1 -14.27 -1.46 -11.74
C VAL A 1 -13.53 -0.99 -10.54
N TYR A 2 -12.25 -1.18 -10.53
CA TYR A 2 -11.47 -0.67 -9.45
C TYR A 2 -10.72 0.52 -9.91
N ASP A 3 -11.18 1.65 -9.46
CA ASP A 3 -10.46 2.88 -9.69
C ASP A 3 -9.37 3.05 -8.69
N THR A 4 -9.07 1.96 -8.04
CA THR A 4 -8.23 1.94 -6.88
C THR A 4 -6.82 2.42 -7.13
N VAL A 5 -6.32 2.26 -8.37
CA VAL A 5 -4.94 2.65 -8.66
C VAL A 5 -4.83 3.95 -9.43
N GLU A 6 -5.96 4.60 -9.73
CA GLU A 6 -5.91 5.75 -10.63
C GLU A 6 -5.19 6.96 -10.04
N LYS A 7 -5.44 7.26 -8.77
CA LYS A 7 -4.91 8.47 -8.15
C LYS A 7 -3.38 8.48 -8.08
N PHE A 8 -2.77 7.33 -7.84
CA PHE A 8 -1.32 7.21 -7.75
C PHE A 8 -0.76 6.29 -8.83
N ARG A 9 -1.45 6.24 -9.96
CA ARG A 9 -1.10 5.32 -11.03
C ARG A 9 0.32 5.53 -11.54
N GLU A 10 0.77 6.76 -11.63
CA GLU A 10 2.12 7.08 -12.07
C GLU A 10 3.18 6.60 -11.10
N ASN A 11 2.80 6.34 -9.86
CA ASN A 11 3.70 5.84 -8.82
C ASN A 11 3.60 4.33 -8.66
N LEU A 12 2.68 3.68 -9.34
CA LEU A 12 2.51 2.23 -9.27
C LEU A 12 3.66 1.56 -10.03
N LYS A 13 4.51 0.87 -9.27
CA LYS A 13 5.70 0.22 -9.81
C LYS A 13 5.39 -1.19 -10.27
N ASP A 14 4.55 -1.91 -9.53
CA ASP A 14 4.33 -3.32 -9.77
C ASP A 14 2.98 -3.76 -9.24
N THR A 15 2.40 -4.79 -9.87
CA THR A 15 1.20 -5.43 -9.38
C THR A 15 1.42 -6.93 -9.44
N ASN A 16 1.27 -7.59 -8.30
CA ASN A 16 1.48 -9.02 -8.18
C ASN A 16 0.22 -9.69 -7.68
N TYR A 17 -0.03 -10.91 -8.12
CA TYR A 17 -1.17 -11.69 -7.66
C TYR A 17 -0.66 -12.73 -6.68
N VAL A 18 -1.10 -12.65 -5.43
CA VAL A 18 -0.58 -13.47 -4.34
C VAL A 18 -1.72 -13.99 -3.47
N ASN A 19 -1.61 -15.24 -3.05
CA ASN A 19 -2.50 -15.85 -2.04
C ASN A 19 -3.99 -15.58 -2.28
N GLY A 20 -4.41 -15.64 -3.54
CA GLY A 20 -5.82 -15.42 -3.89
C GLY A 20 -6.21 -13.97 -3.99
N GLY A 21 -5.27 -13.05 -3.95
CA GLY A 21 -5.56 -11.62 -4.01
C GLY A 21 -4.51 -10.87 -4.81
N VAL A 22 -4.25 -9.62 -4.40
CA VAL A 22 -3.44 -8.72 -5.19
C VAL A 22 -2.54 -7.88 -4.29
N GLN A 23 -1.37 -7.55 -4.80
CA GLN A 23 -0.42 -6.62 -4.17
C GLN A 23 -0.09 -5.52 -5.17
N HIS A 24 -0.26 -4.27 -4.76
CA HIS A 24 0.19 -3.12 -5.51
C HIS A 24 1.40 -2.52 -4.81
N VAL A 25 2.49 -2.34 -5.56
CA VAL A 25 3.71 -1.75 -5.01
C VAL A 25 3.89 -0.37 -5.62
N TYR A 26 4.02 0.63 -4.76
CA TYR A 26 4.19 2.03 -5.17
C TYR A 26 5.59 2.50 -4.86
N SER A 27 6.11 3.40 -5.71
CA SER A 27 7.40 4.03 -5.51
C SER A 27 7.25 5.52 -5.77
N PHE A 28 7.68 6.34 -4.83
CA PHE A 28 7.56 7.79 -4.94
C PHE A 28 8.92 8.44 -5.15
N PRO A 29 8.95 9.67 -5.73
CA PRO A 29 10.22 10.34 -6.00
C PRO A 29 11.07 10.66 -4.78
N ASN A 30 10.45 10.66 -3.58
CA ASN A 30 11.18 10.93 -2.34
C ASN A 30 11.94 9.71 -1.79
N GLY A 31 11.93 8.59 -2.51
CA GLY A 31 12.61 7.38 -2.06
C GLY A 31 11.75 6.46 -1.22
N TYR A 32 10.56 6.88 -0.85
CA TYR A 32 9.61 6.04 -0.12
C TYR A 32 8.64 5.38 -1.06
N GLY A 33 7.95 4.38 -0.56
CA GLY A 33 6.92 3.69 -1.32
C GLY A 33 5.98 2.96 -0.39
N ALA A 34 5.17 2.09 -0.97
CA ALA A 34 4.20 1.33 -0.20
C ALA A 34 3.92 -0.01 -0.85
N SER A 35 3.67 -1.00 0.00
CA SER A 35 3.14 -2.29 -0.42
C SER A 35 1.71 -2.36 0.08
N VAL A 36 0.75 -2.44 -0.84
CA VAL A 36 -0.68 -2.43 -0.52
C VAL A 36 -1.25 -3.77 -0.98
N VAL A 37 -1.70 -4.58 -0.03
CA VAL A 37 -2.13 -5.94 -0.32
C VAL A 37 -3.56 -6.19 0.15
N LYS A 38 -4.22 -7.06 -0.59
CA LYS A 38 -5.53 -7.60 -0.20
C LYS A 38 -5.57 -9.04 -0.66
N HIS A 39 -5.33 -9.98 0.25
CA HIS A 39 -5.35 -11.41 -0.06
C HIS A 39 -5.83 -12.19 1.17
N ASP A 40 -5.87 -13.52 1.04
CA ASP A 40 -6.50 -14.37 2.05
C ASP A 40 -5.81 -14.28 3.42
N PHE A 41 -4.54 -13.91 3.44
CA PHE A 41 -3.76 -13.87 4.68
C PHE A 41 -3.40 -12.45 5.13
N SER A 42 -3.84 -11.43 4.41
CA SER A 42 -3.59 -10.05 4.84
C SER A 42 -4.60 -9.61 5.87
N TYR A 43 -4.23 -8.63 6.69
CA TYR A 43 -5.14 -8.10 7.71
C TYR A 43 -6.31 -7.41 7.04
N GLY A 44 -7.50 -8.00 7.20
CA GLY A 44 -8.72 -7.50 6.59
C GLY A 44 -8.98 -7.98 5.18
N GLY A 45 -8.07 -8.80 4.61
CA GLY A 45 -8.21 -9.25 3.23
C GLY A 45 -9.50 -10.00 2.95
N LYS A 46 -9.89 -10.89 3.84
CA LYS A 46 -11.13 -11.67 3.67
C LYS A 46 -12.38 -10.80 3.80
N GLN A 47 -12.25 -9.61 4.35
CA GLN A 47 -13.34 -8.65 4.47
C GLN A 47 -13.35 -7.64 3.33
N GLY A 48 -12.46 -7.81 2.35
CA GLY A 48 -12.33 -6.88 1.24
C GLY A 48 -11.56 -5.62 1.57
N LEU A 49 -10.83 -5.63 2.66
CA LEU A 49 -10.05 -4.48 3.11
C LEU A 49 -8.57 -4.68 2.82
N TRP A 50 -7.82 -3.58 2.85
CA TRP A 50 -6.42 -3.56 2.45
C TRP A 50 -5.47 -3.49 3.62
N GLU A 51 -4.26 -3.99 3.41
CA GLU A 51 -3.17 -3.87 4.36
C GLU A 51 -2.03 -3.12 3.67
N LEU A 52 -1.43 -2.16 4.36
CA LEU A 52 -0.40 -1.31 3.79
C LEU A 52 0.86 -1.33 4.65
N ALA A 53 2.01 -1.46 4.00
CA ALA A 53 3.31 -1.32 4.64
C ALA A 53 4.09 -0.22 3.92
N VAL A 54 4.80 0.61 4.68
CA VAL A 54 5.64 1.66 4.12
C VAL A 54 6.97 1.06 3.70
N LEU A 55 7.45 1.46 2.53
CA LEU A 55 8.74 1.02 2.00
C LEU A 55 9.70 2.21 1.92
N GLU A 56 10.98 1.91 2.11
CA GLU A 56 12.06 2.85 1.81
C GLU A 56 12.97 2.14 0.82
N GLY A 57 12.95 2.58 -0.43
CA GLY A 57 13.53 1.79 -1.49
C GLY A 57 12.72 0.51 -1.65
N GLU A 58 13.37 -0.63 -1.54
CA GLU A 58 12.70 -1.94 -1.63
C GLU A 58 12.52 -2.60 -0.28
N GLU A 59 12.85 -1.91 0.81
CA GLU A 59 12.80 -2.48 2.14
C GLU A 59 11.66 -1.89 2.96
N LEU A 60 11.14 -2.68 3.90
CA LEU A 60 10.11 -2.20 4.82
C LEU A 60 10.69 -1.09 5.70
N CYS A 61 9.91 -0.04 5.89
CA CYS A 61 10.31 1.10 6.69
C CYS A 61 9.36 1.25 7.87
N TYR A 62 9.91 1.16 9.08
CA TYR A 62 9.13 1.29 10.30
C TYR A 62 9.44 2.59 11.05
N THR A 63 10.21 3.48 10.43
CA THR A 63 10.64 4.72 11.07
C THR A 63 10.19 5.97 10.32
N SER A 64 9.21 5.83 9.42
CA SER A 64 8.75 6.95 8.59
C SER A 64 7.95 7.98 9.36
N GLY A 65 7.44 7.62 10.53
CA GLY A 65 6.50 8.46 11.27
C GLY A 65 5.05 8.22 10.89
N ILE A 66 4.78 7.45 9.84
CA ILE A 66 3.41 7.11 9.43
C ILE A 66 2.93 5.87 10.17
N THR A 67 3.79 4.86 10.23
CA THR A 67 3.52 3.66 11.00
C THR A 67 4.84 3.00 11.37
N ASP A 68 4.85 2.32 12.50
CA ASP A 68 5.99 1.51 12.93
C ASP A 68 5.74 0.02 12.69
N ASP A 69 4.69 -0.29 11.94
CA ASP A 69 4.32 -1.65 11.56
C ASP A 69 3.42 -1.54 10.32
N VAL A 70 2.77 -2.63 9.93
CA VAL A 70 1.78 -2.58 8.85
C VAL A 70 0.46 -2.04 9.39
N ILE A 71 -0.34 -1.47 8.49
CA ILE A 71 -1.68 -1.00 8.83
C ILE A 71 -2.67 -1.86 8.06
N GLY A 72 -3.57 -2.50 8.78
CA GLY A 72 -4.57 -3.38 8.18
C GLY A 72 -5.97 -2.80 8.21
N HIS A 73 -6.91 -3.54 7.64
CA HIS A 73 -8.35 -3.21 7.64
C HIS A 73 -8.64 -1.83 7.03
N LEU A 74 -7.94 -1.48 5.95
CA LEU A 74 -8.10 -0.19 5.30
C LEU A 74 -9.09 -0.27 4.15
N SER A 75 -10.00 0.71 4.07
CA SER A 75 -10.76 0.94 2.86
C SER A 75 -9.83 1.61 1.84
N TRP A 76 -10.21 1.60 0.57
CA TRP A 76 -9.34 2.22 -0.43
C TRP A 76 -9.19 3.73 -0.21
N VAL A 77 -10.22 4.39 0.27
CA VAL A 77 -10.12 5.81 0.60
C VAL A 77 -9.01 6.05 1.63
N ASN A 78 -8.93 5.21 2.64
CA ASN A 78 -7.88 5.32 3.64
C ASN A 78 -6.50 4.99 3.06
N VAL A 79 -6.42 4.02 2.16
CA VAL A 79 -5.17 3.70 1.47
C VAL A 79 -4.67 4.91 0.69
N GLU A 80 -5.55 5.57 -0.07
CA GLU A 80 -5.16 6.75 -0.83
C GLU A 80 -4.68 7.88 0.07
N LYS A 81 -5.32 8.06 1.21
CA LYS A 81 -4.89 9.08 2.17
C LYS A 81 -3.48 8.81 2.67
N ILE A 82 -3.20 7.57 3.01
CA ILE A 82 -1.89 7.18 3.51
C ILE A 82 -0.83 7.28 2.41
N LEU A 83 -1.18 6.89 1.19
CA LEU A 83 -0.26 7.03 0.05
C LEU A 83 0.13 8.50 -0.14
N GLY A 84 -0.82 9.41 0.02
CA GLY A 84 -0.52 10.83 -0.05
C GLY A 84 0.43 11.29 1.04
N GLU A 85 0.27 10.77 2.25
CA GLU A 85 1.17 11.07 3.35
C GLU A 85 2.58 10.56 3.07
N ILE A 86 2.70 9.35 2.52
CA ILE A 86 4.00 8.78 2.18
C ILE A 86 4.68 9.61 1.09
N LYS A 87 3.93 10.02 0.09
CA LYS A 87 4.47 10.82 -1.00
C LYS A 87 4.97 12.18 -0.52
N SER A 88 4.44 12.66 0.59
CA SER A 88 4.80 13.95 1.17
C SER A 88 5.94 13.88 2.18
N LEU A 89 6.49 12.73 2.44
CA LEU A 89 7.60 12.58 3.39
C LEU A 89 8.87 13.31 2.97
#